data_af4543f971874808483b862a32f57430
#
_entry.id   af4543f971874808483b862a32f57430
#
_cell.length_a   1.000
_cell.length_b   1.000
_cell.length_c   1.000
_cell.angle_alpha   90.00
_cell.angle_beta   90.00
_cell.angle_gamma   90.00
#
_symmetry.space_group_name_H-M   'P 1'
#
loop_
_entity.id
_entity.type
_entity.pdbx_description
1 polymer ?
#
loop_
_entity_poly.entity_id
_entity_poly.type
_entity_poly.pdbx_seq_one_letter_code
_entity_poly.pdbx_strand_id
1 'polypeptide(L)'
;MVNRKAVWIALLSITSIGGAAMPMEQFGYAPTCRHGQAPTEEDQGRRAQAVTLAKAINTAQASLVQRTQQYHPVESLGNLPAVPAGFELNLFADHSGYMFAIKDTQDPCWFAVFSDNRGLVYEKSALDAPAVAQ
;
A
#
# COMPACT_ATOMS: atom_id res chain seq x y z
N MET A 1 -43.00 76.48 2.50
CA MET A 1 -43.01 75.09 1.97
C MET A 1 -41.64 74.70 1.45
N VAL A 2 -40.88 74.03 2.27
CA VAL A 2 -39.49 73.63 1.93
C VAL A 2 -39.44 72.11 1.90
N ASN A 3 -39.21 71.58 0.73
CA ASN A 3 -39.19 70.16 0.45
C ASN A 3 -37.77 69.59 0.63
N ARG A 4 -37.53 68.93 1.76
CA ARG A 4 -36.23 68.29 2.06
C ARG A 4 -36.21 66.88 1.44
N LYS A 5 -35.50 66.74 0.32
CA LYS A 5 -35.17 65.45 -0.24
C LYS A 5 -34.00 64.82 0.58
N ALA A 6 -34.31 63.77 1.30
CA ALA A 6 -33.31 62.97 2.00
C ALA A 6 -32.50 62.15 0.96
N VAL A 7 -31.21 62.39 0.92
CA VAL A 7 -30.25 61.59 0.14
C VAL A 7 -29.81 60.43 1.01
N TRP A 8 -30.21 59.24 0.61
CA TRP A 8 -29.72 58.00 1.21
C TRP A 8 -28.36 57.65 0.58
N ILE A 9 -27.28 57.72 1.36
CA ILE A 9 -25.97 57.25 0.98
C ILE A 9 -25.93 55.76 1.35
N ALA A 10 -25.95 54.90 0.34
CA ALA A 10 -25.75 53.47 0.50
C ALA A 10 -24.24 53.23 0.74
N LEU A 11 -23.90 52.83 1.95
CA LEU A 11 -22.57 52.33 2.29
C LEU A 11 -22.45 50.89 1.70
N LEU A 12 -21.67 50.74 0.64
CA LEU A 12 -21.24 49.45 0.15
C LEU A 12 -20.20 48.86 1.12
N SER A 13 -20.62 47.92 1.92
CA SER A 13 -19.73 47.08 2.71
C SER A 13 -19.00 46.10 1.80
N ILE A 14 -17.72 46.34 1.57
CA ILE A 14 -16.84 45.37 0.89
C ILE A 14 -16.53 44.27 1.90
N THR A 15 -17.24 43.15 1.79
CA THR A 15 -16.89 41.93 2.48
C THR A 15 -15.63 41.36 1.83
N SER A 16 -14.49 41.53 2.49
CA SER A 16 -13.25 40.84 2.17
C SER A 16 -13.49 39.34 2.31
N ILE A 17 -13.49 38.61 1.19
CA ILE A 17 -13.48 37.16 1.13
C ILE A 17 -12.10 36.75 1.66
N GLY A 18 -12.04 36.46 2.95
CA GLY A 18 -10.89 35.82 3.56
C GLY A 18 -10.68 34.44 2.88
N GLY A 19 -9.71 34.37 1.99
CA GLY A 19 -9.25 33.08 1.48
C GLY A 19 -8.81 32.23 2.67
N ALA A 20 -9.61 31.22 3.01
CA ALA A 20 -9.17 30.18 3.92
C ALA A 20 -7.97 29.50 3.28
N ALA A 21 -6.77 29.82 3.75
CA ALA A 21 -5.60 29.03 3.49
C ALA A 21 -5.89 27.62 4.03
N MET A 22 -6.15 26.68 3.13
CA MET A 22 -6.26 25.25 3.51
C MET A 22 -4.93 24.88 4.16
N PRO A 23 -4.93 24.32 5.38
CA PRO A 23 -3.70 23.86 5.97
C PRO A 23 -3.14 22.76 5.06
N MET A 24 -1.88 22.91 4.65
CA MET A 24 -1.14 21.95 3.84
C MET A 24 -0.87 20.62 4.58
N GLU A 25 -1.45 20.42 5.74
CA GLU A 25 -1.27 19.27 6.61
C GLU A 25 -2.09 18.03 6.20
N GLN A 26 -2.90 18.10 5.13
CA GLN A 26 -3.67 16.94 4.65
C GLN A 26 -3.00 16.13 3.55
N PHE A 27 -1.83 16.51 3.10
CA PHE A 27 -0.97 15.57 2.37
C PHE A 27 -0.34 14.66 3.40
N GLY A 28 -1.00 13.52 3.66
CA GLY A 28 -0.51 12.52 4.59
C GLY A 28 0.98 12.30 4.37
N TYR A 29 1.75 12.34 5.42
CA TYR A 29 3.18 12.08 5.42
C TYR A 29 3.41 10.80 4.60
N ALA A 30 4.07 10.93 3.47
CA ALA A 30 4.65 9.77 2.83
C ALA A 30 5.54 9.11 3.89
N PRO A 31 5.37 7.80 4.17
CA PRO A 31 6.15 7.13 5.19
C PRO A 31 7.63 7.42 4.90
N THR A 32 8.33 7.90 5.92
CA THR A 32 9.75 8.23 5.78
C THR A 32 10.53 6.96 5.54
N CYS A 33 11.03 6.81 4.33
CA CYS A 33 11.87 5.67 3.99
C CYS A 33 13.16 5.70 4.80
N ARG A 34 13.52 4.58 5.42
CA ARG A 34 14.75 4.41 6.20
C ARG A 34 15.97 4.22 5.28
N HIS A 35 16.20 5.16 4.38
CA HIS A 35 17.31 5.06 3.43
C HIS A 35 18.66 4.98 4.15
N GLY A 36 19.43 3.96 3.80
CA GLY A 36 20.80 3.80 4.29
C GLY A 36 20.96 3.20 5.68
N GLN A 37 19.89 2.81 6.36
CA GLN A 37 19.97 2.07 7.62
C GLN A 37 19.98 0.57 7.35
N ALA A 38 20.92 -0.16 7.96
CA ALA A 38 20.89 -1.62 7.91
C ALA A 38 19.64 -2.14 8.64
N PRO A 39 18.97 -3.20 8.11
CA PRO A 39 17.82 -3.81 8.77
C PRO A 39 18.23 -4.38 10.12
N THR A 40 17.38 -4.19 11.14
CA THR A 40 17.55 -4.80 12.46
C THR A 40 17.32 -6.31 12.39
N GLU A 41 17.69 -7.07 13.43
CA GLU A 41 17.37 -8.49 13.53
C GLU A 41 15.84 -8.73 13.49
N GLU A 42 15.07 -7.85 14.13
CA GLU A 42 13.62 -7.89 14.08
C GLU A 42 13.08 -7.70 12.65
N ASP A 43 13.62 -6.71 11.92
CA ASP A 43 13.25 -6.48 10.51
C ASP A 43 13.59 -7.70 9.65
N GLN A 44 14.75 -8.31 9.86
CA GLN A 44 15.15 -9.53 9.15
C GLN A 44 14.21 -10.71 9.46
N GLY A 45 13.84 -10.87 10.74
CA GLY A 45 12.88 -11.90 11.17
C GLY A 45 11.51 -11.72 10.53
N ARG A 46 10.98 -10.50 10.51
CA ARG A 46 9.69 -10.19 9.85
C ARG A 46 9.75 -10.43 8.34
N ARG A 47 10.85 -10.06 7.69
CA ARG A 47 11.06 -10.30 6.25
C ARG A 47 11.12 -11.78 5.92
N ALA A 48 11.83 -12.58 6.73
CA ALA A 48 11.86 -14.03 6.58
C ALA A 48 10.47 -14.67 6.70
N GLN A 49 9.62 -14.15 7.60
CA GLN A 49 8.23 -14.58 7.71
C GLN A 49 7.42 -14.22 6.46
N ALA A 50 7.61 -13.04 5.88
CA ALA A 50 6.96 -12.63 4.64
C ALA A 50 7.37 -13.54 3.46
N VAL A 51 8.65 -13.89 3.34
CA VAL A 51 9.13 -14.87 2.34
C VAL A 51 8.52 -16.26 2.58
N THR A 52 8.40 -16.71 3.82
CA THR A 52 7.75 -17.97 4.18
C THR A 52 6.28 -17.97 3.76
N LEU A 53 5.55 -16.90 4.02
CA LEU A 53 4.17 -16.72 3.58
C LEU A 53 4.07 -16.75 2.04
N ALA A 54 4.98 -16.07 1.33
CA ALA A 54 5.02 -16.08 -0.13
C ALA A 54 5.19 -17.51 -0.70
N LYS A 55 6.12 -18.28 -0.13
CA LYS A 55 6.32 -19.70 -0.52
C LYS A 55 5.08 -20.55 -0.24
N ALA A 56 4.41 -20.32 0.88
CA ALA A 56 3.16 -21.01 1.23
C ALA A 56 2.02 -20.68 0.26
N ILE A 57 1.88 -19.42 -0.16
CA ILE A 57 0.89 -19.02 -1.18
C ILE A 57 1.15 -19.74 -2.49
N ASN A 58 2.39 -19.75 -2.99
CA ASN A 58 2.75 -20.46 -4.22
C ASN A 58 2.43 -21.95 -4.14
N THR A 59 2.74 -22.59 -3.01
CA THR A 59 2.43 -24.01 -2.78
C THR A 59 0.92 -24.28 -2.77
N ALA A 60 0.15 -23.42 -2.10
CA ALA A 60 -1.31 -23.54 -2.05
C ALA A 60 -1.94 -23.36 -3.44
N GLN A 61 -1.50 -22.36 -4.19
CA GLN A 61 -1.95 -22.13 -5.58
C GLN A 61 -1.63 -23.33 -6.47
N ALA A 62 -0.41 -23.84 -6.42
CA ALA A 62 0.00 -25.02 -7.19
C ALA A 62 -0.86 -26.24 -6.87
N SER A 63 -1.17 -26.47 -5.59
CA SER A 63 -2.02 -27.58 -5.17
C SER A 63 -3.48 -27.43 -5.61
N LEU A 64 -4.00 -26.19 -5.60
CA LEU A 64 -5.37 -25.91 -6.01
C LEU A 64 -5.53 -25.99 -7.53
N VAL A 65 -4.62 -25.42 -8.30
CA VAL A 65 -4.70 -25.46 -9.77
C VAL A 65 -4.62 -26.88 -10.32
N GLN A 66 -3.88 -27.77 -9.68
CA GLN A 66 -3.86 -29.20 -10.06
C GLN A 66 -5.22 -29.87 -9.92
N ARG A 67 -6.04 -29.46 -8.95
CA ARG A 67 -7.34 -30.07 -8.65
C ARG A 67 -8.50 -29.38 -9.36
N THR A 68 -8.45 -28.05 -9.48
CA THR A 68 -9.56 -27.23 -9.96
C THR A 68 -9.33 -26.63 -11.34
N GLN A 69 -8.11 -26.68 -11.85
CA GLN A 69 -7.68 -26.03 -13.09
C GLN A 69 -7.85 -24.51 -13.07
N GLN A 70 -7.87 -23.92 -11.87
CA GLN A 70 -8.03 -22.47 -11.65
C GLN A 70 -7.14 -22.00 -10.51
N TYR A 71 -6.72 -20.74 -10.58
CA TYR A 71 -6.11 -20.03 -9.46
C TYR A 71 -7.18 -19.39 -8.59
N HIS A 72 -6.88 -19.20 -7.32
CA HIS A 72 -7.87 -18.84 -6.31
C HIS A 72 -7.48 -17.55 -5.55
N PRO A 73 -8.45 -16.75 -5.11
CA PRO A 73 -8.19 -15.62 -4.22
C PRO A 73 -7.72 -16.11 -2.84
N VAL A 74 -7.12 -15.22 -2.07
CA VAL A 74 -6.46 -15.54 -0.79
C VAL A 74 -7.39 -16.24 0.21
N GLU A 75 -8.66 -15.89 0.22
CA GLU A 75 -9.67 -16.46 1.11
C GLU A 75 -9.92 -17.95 0.87
N SER A 76 -9.62 -18.41 -0.33
CA SER A 76 -9.77 -19.82 -0.74
C SER A 76 -8.49 -20.63 -0.51
N LEU A 77 -7.38 -19.98 -0.16
CA LEU A 77 -6.10 -20.63 0.14
C LEU A 77 -6.09 -21.03 1.63
N GLY A 78 -6.57 -22.22 1.94
CA GLY A 78 -6.58 -22.70 3.33
C GLY A 78 -5.18 -22.87 3.92
N ASN A 79 -5.09 -22.75 5.27
CA ASN A 79 -3.88 -23.05 6.07
C ASN A 79 -2.63 -22.22 5.72
N LEU A 80 -2.82 -20.97 5.29
CA LEU A 80 -1.69 -20.03 5.14
C LEU A 80 -1.18 -19.55 6.50
N PRO A 81 0.14 -19.31 6.64
CA PRO A 81 0.65 -18.52 7.76
C PRO A 81 -0.04 -17.15 7.83
N ALA A 82 -0.17 -16.60 9.03
CA ALA A 82 -0.67 -15.25 9.18
C ALA A 82 0.25 -14.23 8.49
N VAL A 83 -0.34 -13.17 7.97
CA VAL A 83 0.44 -12.04 7.47
C VAL A 83 1.24 -11.45 8.64
N PRO A 84 2.57 -11.33 8.52
CA PRO A 84 3.39 -10.82 9.62
C PRO A 84 2.98 -9.40 10.01
N ALA A 85 3.13 -9.05 11.27
CA ALA A 85 2.86 -7.70 11.75
C ALA A 85 3.67 -6.65 10.97
N GLY A 86 3.03 -5.57 10.55
CA GLY A 86 3.64 -4.53 9.73
C GLY A 86 3.78 -4.86 8.25
N PHE A 87 3.12 -5.93 7.78
CA PHE A 87 3.03 -6.24 6.35
C PHE A 87 1.58 -6.21 5.86
N GLU A 88 1.42 -5.94 4.57
CA GLU A 88 0.16 -6.00 3.85
C GLU A 88 0.29 -6.97 2.68
N LEU A 89 -0.67 -7.91 2.57
CA LEU A 89 -0.76 -8.84 1.46
C LEU A 89 -1.84 -8.37 0.48
N ASN A 90 -1.45 -8.21 -0.78
CA ASN A 90 -2.36 -7.97 -1.90
C ASN A 90 -2.19 -9.11 -2.92
N LEU A 91 -3.22 -9.92 -3.11
CA LEU A 91 -3.25 -11.02 -4.05
C LEU A 91 -4.38 -10.83 -5.07
N PHE A 92 -4.03 -10.93 -6.33
CA PHE A 92 -4.97 -11.01 -7.45
C PHE A 92 -4.85 -12.39 -8.09
N ALA A 93 -5.98 -13.02 -8.39
CA ALA A 93 -6.03 -14.29 -9.10
C ALA A 93 -7.23 -14.34 -10.05
N ASP A 94 -7.03 -14.94 -11.22
CA ASP A 94 -8.07 -15.28 -12.20
C ASP A 94 -7.84 -16.69 -12.77
N HIS A 95 -8.58 -17.06 -13.82
CA HIS A 95 -8.42 -18.41 -14.40
C HIS A 95 -7.03 -18.63 -15.01
N SER A 96 -6.37 -17.57 -15.47
CA SER A 96 -5.12 -17.64 -16.25
C SER A 96 -3.87 -17.54 -15.39
N GLY A 97 -3.98 -16.97 -14.20
CA GLY A 97 -2.83 -16.75 -13.34
C GLY A 97 -3.15 -16.11 -12.01
N TYR A 98 -2.10 -15.90 -11.24
CA TYR A 98 -2.14 -15.10 -10.04
C TYR A 98 -0.87 -14.27 -9.93
N MET A 99 -0.98 -13.19 -9.17
CA MET A 99 0.15 -12.40 -8.70
C MET A 99 -0.15 -11.88 -7.31
N PHE A 100 0.89 -11.70 -6.52
CA PHE A 100 0.75 -11.07 -5.22
C PHE A 100 1.97 -10.24 -4.85
N ALA A 101 1.76 -9.32 -3.92
CA ALA A 101 2.80 -8.56 -3.25
C ALA A 101 2.54 -8.57 -1.75
N ILE A 102 3.60 -8.78 -0.97
CA ILE A 102 3.63 -8.63 0.48
C ILE A 102 4.54 -7.44 0.75
N LYS A 103 3.98 -6.32 1.18
CA LYS A 103 4.68 -5.04 1.35
C LYS A 103 4.92 -4.76 2.81
N ASP A 104 6.12 -4.32 3.16
CA ASP A 104 6.40 -3.75 4.48
C ASP A 104 5.75 -2.36 4.59
N THR A 105 4.76 -2.21 5.48
CA THR A 105 4.07 -0.95 5.70
C THR A 105 4.85 0.02 6.59
N GLN A 106 5.86 -0.48 7.32
CA GLN A 106 6.72 0.32 8.17
C GLN A 106 7.92 0.89 7.38
N ASP A 107 8.32 0.20 6.31
CA ASP A 107 9.37 0.65 5.41
C ASP A 107 9.05 0.31 3.94
N PRO A 108 8.01 0.95 3.36
CA PRO A 108 7.49 0.60 2.04
C PRO A 108 8.47 0.86 0.89
N CYS A 109 9.55 1.61 1.15
CA CYS A 109 10.56 1.91 0.14
C CYS A 109 11.68 0.87 0.09
N TRP A 110 11.81 0.05 1.13
CA TRP A 110 12.97 -0.81 1.28
C TRP A 110 12.69 -2.26 0.98
N PHE A 111 11.48 -2.76 1.29
CA PHE A 111 11.22 -4.19 1.19
C PHE A 111 9.81 -4.53 0.72
N ALA A 112 9.76 -5.39 -0.26
CA ALA A 112 8.55 -6.10 -0.67
C ALA A 112 8.92 -7.49 -1.19
N VAL A 113 8.04 -8.44 -0.95
CA VAL A 113 8.10 -9.78 -1.55
C VAL A 113 6.98 -9.87 -2.57
N PHE A 114 7.26 -10.41 -3.74
CA PHE A 114 6.23 -10.64 -4.75
C PHE A 114 6.49 -11.93 -5.52
N SER A 115 5.43 -12.45 -6.10
CA SER A 115 5.45 -13.66 -6.93
C SER A 115 4.29 -13.67 -7.91
N ASP A 116 4.36 -14.57 -8.86
CA ASP A 116 3.33 -14.83 -9.85
C ASP A 116 3.18 -16.35 -10.11
N ASN A 117 2.37 -16.70 -11.11
CA ASN A 117 2.09 -18.07 -11.52
C ASN A 117 3.33 -18.88 -11.97
N ARG A 118 4.51 -18.27 -12.09
CA ARG A 118 5.78 -18.99 -12.28
C ARG A 118 6.30 -19.60 -10.99
N GLY A 119 5.76 -19.20 -9.84
CA GLY A 119 6.11 -19.73 -8.52
C GLY A 119 7.45 -19.26 -7.96
N LEU A 120 8.12 -18.31 -8.63
CA LEU A 120 9.36 -17.71 -8.12
C LEU A 120 9.02 -16.59 -7.16
N VAL A 121 9.67 -16.58 -6.01
CA VAL A 121 9.55 -15.53 -5.01
C VAL A 121 10.66 -14.51 -5.21
N TYR A 122 10.29 -13.27 -5.41
CA TYR A 122 11.21 -12.15 -5.61
C TYR A 122 11.18 -11.22 -4.40
N GLU A 123 12.34 -10.83 -3.95
CA GLU A 123 12.51 -9.74 -3.00
C GLU A 123 12.94 -8.49 -3.75
N LYS A 124 12.40 -7.34 -3.36
CA LYS A 124 12.74 -6.06 -3.96
C LYS A 124 12.91 -4.99 -2.89
N SER A 125 13.99 -4.22 -3.03
CA SER A 125 14.01 -2.86 -2.47
C SER A 125 13.61 -1.86 -3.56
N ALA A 126 13.22 -0.65 -3.16
CA ALA A 126 12.92 0.42 -4.11
C ALA A 126 14.13 0.84 -4.96
N LEU A 127 15.33 0.50 -4.53
CA LEU A 127 16.59 0.92 -5.13
C LEU A 127 17.30 -0.20 -5.90
N ASP A 128 16.91 -1.46 -5.68
CA ASP A 128 17.61 -2.61 -6.24
C ASP A 128 16.77 -3.37 -7.27
N ALA A 129 17.45 -4.07 -8.16
CA ALA A 129 16.78 -5.02 -9.04
C ALA A 129 16.17 -6.16 -8.21
N PRO A 130 15.02 -6.73 -8.61
CA PRO A 130 14.44 -7.88 -7.94
C PRO A 130 15.42 -9.05 -7.91
N ALA A 131 15.55 -9.69 -6.75
CA ALA A 131 16.32 -10.92 -6.57
C ALA A 131 15.39 -12.06 -6.18
N VAL A 132 15.71 -13.29 -6.60
CA VAL A 132 14.96 -14.47 -6.17
C VAL A 132 15.33 -14.78 -4.72
N ALA A 133 14.33 -14.96 -3.85
CA ALA A 133 14.52 -15.35 -2.47
C ALA A 133 15.11 -16.77 -2.36
N GLN A 134 16.11 -16.94 -1.52
CA GLN A 134 16.79 -18.22 -1.26
C GLN A 134 16.05 -19.10 -0.25
#